data_fd48714ebb1bde0d64c239a5ab3631bc
#
_entry.id   fd48714ebb1bde0d64c239a5ab3631bc
#
_cell.length_a   1.000
_cell.length_b   1.000
_cell.length_c   1.000
_cell.angle_alpha   90.00
_cell.angle_beta   90.00
_cell.angle_gamma   90.00
#
_symmetry.space_group_name_H-M   'P 1'
#
loop_
_entity.id
_entity.type
_entity.pdbx_description
1 polymer ?
#
loop_
_entity_poly.entity_id
_entity_poly.type
_entity_poly.pdbx_seq_one_letter_code
_entity_poly.pdbx_strand_id
1 'polypeptide(L)'
;EVITEPGAEYDATYQSVIRIKTTRKKGEGLGLTYRQVYQRNHQDNHREVLDLNYRYRGLDIFSNLYGGLSQGYQDQHNDNRLYGKTLMNINEDLIIKNKSYYTSGSLGFNYVFNDKHSVGATYEVNINPYSRGGWNSQMDVWKNGSKTESYTNDMYCRFKSRPTQDITAYYAGQIGKVSIEWNGEIYLRKTGQTQYSEETGIEGGDSRTIESDFTADSWMHASKLVLSFPVWKGTLKIGNEFTESCRANLYTIDEQGTDLPGKTDDQVKESNLAAFVSYGLRLNKVELNAGLRYEHVSSNYYNTGGDYWSEENKDYFVPDQSRKYDHFFPNVSLTFPIGNVKMNMVYKVTVSRPSYSQLSSNVQYNSRYYYQGGNPLLKSTFEHGIGINLGYKWFQFFANWRYLVDPCYQVIEPYHDNELISMYTFRNLNHTQVCYVGLTASPTIGWWHPTLDAGMRKQFLTIGGKAYSKPIFIGSFNNAFSLPCGWTLNLDMSWNTQGHSALPLYMAQGGVDVSLRRSFLHDRLNVILAGNDLFATMRNSTRLVYGTSDIYTRKYTDTRMFMCSFSYKFNVSRSKYKGTGAGNTEKNRL
;
A
#
# COMPACT_ATOMS: atom_id res chain seq x y z
N GLU A 1 3.83 17.40 -12.69
CA GLU A 1 2.53 17.90 -12.23
C GLU A 1 1.99 16.93 -11.18
N VAL A 2 1.69 17.43 -10.01
CA VAL A 2 1.00 16.68 -8.97
C VAL A 2 -0.47 17.11 -9.03
N ILE A 3 -1.34 16.16 -9.32
CA ILE A 3 -2.79 16.35 -9.34
C ILE A 3 -3.27 15.86 -7.98
N THR A 4 -3.41 16.78 -7.02
CA THR A 4 -3.91 16.46 -5.68
C THR A 4 -5.38 16.07 -5.69
N GLU A 5 -6.08 16.44 -6.77
CA GLU A 5 -7.51 16.20 -6.97
C GLU A 5 -7.73 15.54 -8.33
N PRO A 6 -7.60 14.21 -8.41
CA PRO A 6 -7.85 13.46 -9.63
C PRO A 6 -9.28 13.66 -10.12
N GLY A 7 -9.46 13.89 -11.42
CA GLY A 7 -10.78 13.98 -12.06
C GLY A 7 -11.48 12.62 -12.13
N ALA A 8 -12.74 12.62 -12.60
CA ALA A 8 -13.56 11.40 -12.69
C ALA A 8 -13.02 10.34 -13.66
N GLU A 9 -12.05 10.69 -14.51
CA GLU A 9 -11.31 9.76 -15.36
C GLU A 9 -10.37 8.82 -14.60
N TYR A 10 -10.09 9.13 -13.34
CA TYR A 10 -9.35 8.24 -12.45
C TYR A 10 -10.31 7.40 -11.62
N ASP A 11 -9.88 6.23 -11.19
CA ASP A 11 -10.67 5.38 -10.31
C ASP A 11 -11.02 6.10 -8.99
N ALA A 12 -12.20 5.79 -8.44
CA ALA A 12 -12.70 6.43 -7.23
C ALA A 12 -11.86 6.17 -5.96
N THR A 13 -10.88 5.26 -6.01
CA THR A 13 -9.95 5.00 -4.91
C THR A 13 -8.78 5.98 -4.86
N TYR A 14 -8.48 6.71 -5.97
CA TYR A 14 -7.34 7.63 -6.01
C TYR A 14 -7.58 8.90 -5.20
N GLN A 15 -6.67 9.20 -4.29
CA GLN A 15 -6.66 10.47 -3.54
C GLN A 15 -5.84 11.55 -4.24
N SER A 16 -4.77 11.17 -4.95
CA SER A 16 -3.93 12.07 -5.73
C SER A 16 -3.24 11.34 -6.87
N VAL A 17 -2.83 12.06 -7.91
CA VAL A 17 -2.10 11.52 -9.06
C VAL A 17 -0.88 12.36 -9.37
N ILE A 18 0.25 11.72 -9.57
CA ILE A 18 1.47 12.39 -10.05
C ILE A 18 1.59 12.15 -11.55
N ARG A 19 1.40 13.21 -12.35
CA ARG A 19 1.57 13.17 -13.80
C ARG A 19 2.96 13.66 -14.19
N ILE A 20 3.81 12.75 -14.65
CA ILE A 20 5.16 13.07 -15.09
C ILE A 20 5.15 13.29 -16.61
N LYS A 21 5.31 14.54 -17.07
CA LYS A 21 5.56 14.84 -18.49
C LYS A 21 7.07 14.86 -18.70
N THR A 22 7.57 13.94 -19.52
CA THR A 22 8.97 13.97 -19.93
C THR A 22 9.12 14.92 -21.13
N THR A 23 10.04 15.88 -21.04
CA THR A 23 10.45 16.67 -22.20
C THR A 23 11.19 15.75 -23.18
N ARG A 24 10.83 15.78 -24.46
CA ARG A 24 11.58 15.06 -25.51
C ARG A 24 12.99 15.63 -25.58
N LYS A 25 13.99 14.92 -25.04
CA LYS A 25 15.38 15.21 -25.45
C LYS A 25 15.56 14.65 -26.86
N LYS A 26 15.97 15.50 -27.80
CA LYS A 26 16.35 15.12 -29.17
C LYS A 26 17.64 14.29 -29.08
N GLY A 27 17.55 13.00 -29.34
CA GLY A 27 18.69 12.10 -29.40
C GLY A 27 18.23 10.72 -29.85
N GLU A 28 18.83 10.21 -30.91
CA GLU A 28 18.69 8.82 -31.36
C GLU A 28 19.82 7.99 -30.75
N GLY A 29 19.65 6.66 -30.75
CA GLY A 29 20.65 5.72 -30.31
C GLY A 29 20.36 5.06 -28.96
N LEU A 30 21.36 4.39 -28.43
CA LEU A 30 21.32 3.64 -27.18
C LEU A 30 21.53 4.56 -25.99
N GLY A 31 20.68 4.46 -24.99
CA GLY A 31 20.82 5.08 -23.67
C GLY A 31 20.84 4.02 -22.57
N LEU A 32 21.56 4.30 -21.47
CA LEU A 32 21.72 3.41 -20.35
C LEU A 32 21.68 4.18 -19.04
N THR A 33 20.98 3.65 -18.03
CA THR A 33 21.14 4.04 -16.63
C THR A 33 21.40 2.81 -15.80
N TYR A 34 22.53 2.78 -15.11
CA TYR A 34 22.84 1.76 -14.11
C TYR A 34 22.79 2.38 -12.73
N ARG A 35 22.14 1.73 -11.79
CA ARG A 35 22.08 2.14 -10.38
C ARG A 35 22.34 0.95 -9.49
N GLN A 36 23.25 1.14 -8.55
CA GLN A 36 23.53 0.20 -7.48
C GLN A 36 23.26 0.88 -6.14
N VAL A 37 22.60 0.16 -5.24
CA VAL A 37 22.34 0.60 -3.87
C VAL A 37 22.80 -0.51 -2.93
N TYR A 38 23.68 -0.17 -2.02
CA TYR A 38 24.07 -1.01 -0.90
C TYR A 38 23.54 -0.41 0.39
N GLN A 39 22.97 -1.23 1.25
CA GLN A 39 22.44 -0.85 2.55
C GLN A 39 22.92 -1.82 3.61
N ARG A 40 23.31 -1.28 4.75
CA ARG A 40 23.73 -2.03 5.93
C ARG A 40 22.91 -1.59 7.14
N ASN A 41 22.17 -2.52 7.68
CA ASN A 41 21.55 -2.47 9.00
C ASN A 41 22.11 -3.64 9.84
N HIS A 42 21.30 -4.49 10.52
CA HIS A 42 21.79 -5.77 11.04
C HIS A 42 22.28 -6.71 9.95
N GLN A 43 21.80 -6.52 8.73
CA GLN A 43 22.05 -7.38 7.57
C GLN A 43 22.51 -6.54 6.37
N ASP A 44 23.16 -7.20 5.41
CA ASP A 44 23.56 -6.58 4.15
C ASP A 44 22.44 -6.70 3.13
N ASN A 45 22.07 -5.58 2.53
CA ASN A 45 21.08 -5.50 1.47
C ASN A 45 21.69 -4.86 0.24
N HIS A 46 21.38 -5.36 -0.94
CA HIS A 46 21.80 -4.72 -2.18
C HIS A 46 20.72 -4.78 -3.24
N ARG A 47 20.73 -3.78 -4.10
CA ARG A 47 19.81 -3.63 -5.20
C ARG A 47 20.51 -3.07 -6.42
N GLU A 48 20.23 -3.66 -7.57
CA GLU A 48 20.74 -3.25 -8.86
C GLU A 48 19.57 -2.94 -9.81
N VAL A 49 19.72 -1.89 -10.60
CA VAL A 49 18.76 -1.49 -11.61
C VAL A 49 19.52 -1.12 -12.87
N LEU A 50 19.11 -1.72 -13.98
CA LEU A 50 19.63 -1.42 -15.31
C LEU A 50 18.47 -1.01 -16.21
N ASP A 51 18.43 0.29 -16.56
CA ASP A 51 17.51 0.82 -17.55
C ASP A 51 18.24 0.92 -18.90
N LEU A 52 17.69 0.30 -19.92
CA LEU A 52 18.14 0.36 -21.29
C LEU A 52 17.06 1.01 -22.15
N ASN A 53 17.46 1.85 -23.09
CA ASN A 53 16.55 2.36 -24.10
C ASN A 53 17.26 2.55 -25.42
N TYR A 54 16.57 2.23 -26.50
CA TYR A 54 17.00 2.46 -27.87
C TYR A 54 15.95 3.24 -28.63
N ARG A 55 16.37 4.34 -29.23
CA ARG A 55 15.48 5.19 -30.04
C ARG A 55 15.99 5.33 -31.45
N TYR A 56 15.10 5.08 -32.39
CA TYR A 56 15.35 5.33 -33.80
C TYR A 56 14.07 5.83 -34.48
N ARG A 57 14.10 7.06 -35.00
CA ARG A 57 12.94 7.75 -35.61
C ARG A 57 11.75 7.79 -34.65
N GLY A 58 10.59 7.21 -35.07
CA GLY A 58 9.38 7.13 -34.23
C GLY A 58 9.34 5.97 -33.21
N LEU A 59 10.31 5.04 -33.27
CA LEU A 59 10.36 3.86 -32.42
C LEU A 59 11.25 4.10 -31.20
N ASP A 60 10.71 3.80 -30.02
CA ASP A 60 11.42 3.71 -28.75
C ASP A 60 11.25 2.30 -28.19
N ILE A 61 12.34 1.54 -28.04
CA ILE A 61 12.36 0.27 -27.30
C ILE A 61 13.04 0.52 -25.97
N PHE A 62 12.47 0.01 -24.91
CA PHE A 62 13.03 0.17 -23.56
C PHE A 62 12.91 -1.11 -22.76
N SER A 63 13.88 -1.32 -21.86
CA SER A 63 13.92 -2.44 -20.93
C SER A 63 14.37 -1.93 -19.56
N ASN A 64 13.77 -2.47 -18.51
CA ASN A 64 14.22 -2.29 -17.14
C ASN A 64 14.51 -3.67 -16.56
N LEU A 65 15.70 -3.85 -16.03
CA LEU A 65 16.10 -5.03 -15.27
C LEU A 65 16.42 -4.60 -13.85
N TYR A 66 15.87 -5.31 -12.91
CA TYR A 66 15.91 -4.96 -11.50
C TYR A 66 16.09 -6.23 -10.67
N GLY A 67 16.97 -6.22 -9.69
CA GLY A 67 17.17 -7.36 -8.82
C GLY A 67 17.99 -7.02 -7.59
N GLY A 68 18.02 -7.98 -6.65
CA GLY A 68 18.79 -7.80 -5.42
C GLY A 68 18.52 -8.82 -4.34
N LEU A 69 19.13 -8.55 -3.20
CA LEU A 69 18.95 -9.24 -1.94
C LEU A 69 18.29 -8.29 -0.94
N SER A 70 17.19 -8.72 -0.34
CA SER A 70 16.54 -8.05 0.78
C SER A 70 16.57 -8.95 1.99
N GLN A 71 17.09 -8.44 3.09
CA GLN A 71 17.11 -9.10 4.40
C GLN A 71 16.51 -8.14 5.42
N GLY A 72 15.64 -8.66 6.29
CA GLY A 72 14.98 -7.90 7.35
C GLY A 72 15.23 -8.52 8.71
N TYR A 73 15.27 -7.68 9.74
CA TYR A 73 15.32 -8.05 11.14
C TYR A 73 14.27 -7.25 11.90
N GLN A 74 13.56 -7.93 12.79
CA GLN A 74 12.61 -7.29 13.70
C GLN A 74 12.71 -7.95 15.07
N ASP A 75 12.74 -7.12 16.10
CA ASP A 75 12.62 -7.48 17.49
C ASP A 75 11.27 -6.97 18.01
N GLN A 76 10.48 -7.84 18.62
CA GLN A 76 9.13 -7.52 19.07
C GLN A 76 8.86 -8.16 20.43
N HIS A 77 8.23 -7.39 21.30
CA HIS A 77 7.69 -7.85 22.56
C HIS A 77 6.18 -7.59 22.60
N ASN A 78 5.41 -8.62 22.93
CA ASN A 78 3.96 -8.56 23.09
C ASN A 78 3.58 -8.85 24.55
N ASP A 79 2.73 -8.00 25.13
CA ASP A 79 2.02 -8.24 26.39
C ASP A 79 0.51 -8.27 26.05
N ASN A 80 -0.07 -9.46 26.10
CA ASN A 80 -1.45 -9.70 25.67
C ASN A 80 -2.29 -10.18 26.83
N ARG A 81 -3.32 -9.43 27.19
CA ARG A 81 -4.27 -9.71 28.26
C ARG A 81 -5.64 -10.00 27.69
N LEU A 82 -6.16 -11.15 28.03
CA LEU A 82 -7.49 -11.60 27.64
C LEU A 82 -8.39 -11.68 28.88
N TYR A 83 -9.45 -10.86 28.89
CA TYR A 83 -10.41 -10.74 29.99
C TYR A 83 -11.66 -11.58 29.69
N GLY A 84 -11.53 -12.91 29.75
CA GLY A 84 -12.64 -13.86 29.64
C GLY A 84 -13.08 -14.37 31.02
N LYS A 85 -13.72 -15.55 31.03
CA LYS A 85 -14.00 -16.28 32.29
C LYS A 85 -12.73 -16.56 33.07
N THR A 86 -11.62 -16.76 32.36
CA THR A 86 -10.26 -16.88 32.89
C THR A 86 -9.47 -15.67 32.45
N LEU A 87 -8.87 -14.95 33.41
CA LEU A 87 -7.90 -13.91 33.08
C LEU A 87 -6.62 -14.58 32.56
N MET A 88 -6.29 -14.37 31.30
CA MET A 88 -5.06 -14.88 30.70
C MET A 88 -4.13 -13.74 30.33
N ASN A 89 -2.85 -13.90 30.66
CA ASN A 89 -1.77 -13.01 30.22
C ASN A 89 -0.72 -13.81 29.47
N ILE A 90 -0.36 -13.37 28.25
CA ILE A 90 0.67 -13.99 27.41
C ILE A 90 1.74 -12.95 27.13
N ASN A 91 2.95 -13.21 27.61
CA ASN A 91 4.13 -12.43 27.28
C ASN A 91 4.93 -13.19 26.22
N GLU A 92 5.23 -12.51 25.12
CA GLU A 92 5.96 -13.09 24.00
C GLU A 92 7.12 -12.19 23.60
N ASP A 93 8.32 -12.76 23.55
CA ASP A 93 9.49 -12.17 22.94
C ASP A 93 9.74 -12.84 21.59
N LEU A 94 9.74 -12.06 20.50
CA LEU A 94 9.71 -12.54 19.13
C LEU A 94 10.80 -11.89 18.30
N ILE A 95 11.61 -12.70 17.64
CA ILE A 95 12.59 -12.27 16.63
C ILE A 95 12.16 -12.75 15.26
N ILE A 96 12.03 -11.81 14.32
CA ILE A 96 11.69 -12.10 12.93
C ILE A 96 12.89 -11.82 12.02
N LYS A 97 13.24 -12.78 11.18
CA LYS A 97 14.30 -12.67 10.17
C LYS A 97 13.76 -13.07 8.81
N ASN A 98 13.93 -12.20 7.83
CA ASN A 98 13.51 -12.45 6.46
C ASN A 98 14.69 -12.38 5.52
N LYS A 99 14.71 -13.24 4.49
CA LYS A 99 15.67 -13.21 3.40
C LYS A 99 14.97 -13.49 2.08
N SER A 100 15.16 -12.60 1.10
CA SER A 100 14.57 -12.75 -0.23
C SER A 100 15.54 -12.30 -1.31
N TYR A 101 15.72 -13.14 -2.33
CA TYR A 101 16.26 -12.73 -3.63
C TYR A 101 15.07 -12.41 -4.53
N TYR A 102 15.12 -11.28 -5.18
CA TYR A 102 14.07 -10.84 -6.08
C TYR A 102 14.67 -10.38 -7.41
N THR A 103 13.94 -10.60 -8.48
CA THR A 103 14.30 -10.10 -9.81
C THR A 103 13.05 -9.71 -10.59
N SER A 104 13.18 -8.68 -11.39
CA SER A 104 12.14 -8.19 -12.29
C SER A 104 12.76 -7.82 -13.64
N GLY A 105 12.04 -8.10 -14.70
CA GLY A 105 12.42 -7.68 -16.03
C GLY A 105 11.22 -7.11 -16.76
N SER A 106 11.39 -5.98 -17.43
CA SER A 106 10.38 -5.44 -18.34
C SER A 106 10.98 -5.13 -19.71
N LEU A 107 10.18 -5.36 -20.75
CA LEU A 107 10.47 -4.98 -22.13
C LEU A 107 9.25 -4.27 -22.70
N GLY A 108 9.47 -3.14 -23.33
CA GLY A 108 8.39 -2.40 -23.93
C GLY A 108 8.83 -1.58 -25.14
N PHE A 109 7.83 -1.07 -25.84
CA PHE A 109 8.06 -0.13 -26.94
C PHE A 109 7.00 0.97 -26.95
N ASN A 110 7.37 2.10 -27.55
CA ASN A 110 6.45 3.13 -28.02
C ASN A 110 6.73 3.37 -29.49
N TYR A 111 5.69 3.52 -30.29
CA TYR A 111 5.78 3.91 -31.69
C TYR A 111 4.93 5.14 -31.96
N VAL A 112 5.54 6.18 -32.47
CA VAL A 112 4.92 7.45 -32.83
C VAL A 112 4.76 7.49 -34.35
N PHE A 113 3.55 7.29 -34.84
CA PHE A 113 3.25 7.33 -36.28
C PHE A 113 3.45 8.75 -36.84
N ASN A 114 2.97 9.73 -36.09
CA ASN A 114 3.06 11.16 -36.39
C ASN A 114 2.85 11.97 -35.08
N ASP A 115 2.80 13.29 -35.18
CA ASP A 115 2.65 14.16 -33.99
C ASP A 115 1.33 13.95 -33.21
N LYS A 116 0.37 13.28 -33.82
CA LYS A 116 -0.99 13.09 -33.27
C LYS A 116 -1.28 11.66 -32.80
N HIS A 117 -0.53 10.64 -33.24
CA HIS A 117 -0.86 9.24 -32.99
C HIS A 117 0.34 8.46 -32.48
N SER A 118 0.16 7.74 -31.40
CA SER A 118 1.14 6.83 -30.82
C SER A 118 0.50 5.59 -30.21
N VAL A 119 1.23 4.48 -30.26
CA VAL A 119 0.90 3.22 -29.59
C VAL A 119 2.09 2.75 -28.79
N GLY A 120 1.86 1.86 -27.85
CA GLY A 120 2.93 1.15 -27.17
C GLY A 120 2.38 -0.01 -26.36
N ALA A 121 3.31 -0.89 -25.99
CA ALA A 121 3.03 -2.02 -25.12
C ALA A 121 4.23 -2.29 -24.20
N THR A 122 3.96 -2.93 -23.07
CA THR A 122 4.96 -3.37 -22.11
C THR A 122 4.61 -4.77 -21.62
N TYR A 123 5.60 -5.62 -21.49
CA TYR A 123 5.54 -6.87 -20.74
C TYR A 123 6.49 -6.80 -19.57
N GLU A 124 6.00 -7.10 -18.39
CA GLU A 124 6.78 -7.15 -17.16
C GLU A 124 6.62 -8.52 -16.49
N VAL A 125 7.73 -9.06 -15.98
CA VAL A 125 7.77 -10.27 -15.19
C VAL A 125 8.53 -10.02 -13.89
N ASN A 126 7.93 -10.40 -12.77
CA ASN A 126 8.54 -10.34 -11.44
C ASN A 126 8.61 -11.75 -10.85
N ILE A 127 9.74 -12.11 -10.27
CA ILE A 127 9.96 -13.40 -9.66
C ILE A 127 10.85 -13.28 -8.42
N ASN A 128 10.50 -14.00 -7.36
CA ASN A 128 11.33 -14.17 -6.18
C ASN A 128 11.90 -15.61 -6.20
N PRO A 129 13.11 -15.82 -6.74
CA PRO A 129 13.68 -17.16 -6.84
C PRO A 129 13.86 -17.85 -5.49
N TYR A 130 14.05 -17.07 -4.45
CA TYR A 130 14.15 -17.54 -3.07
C TYR A 130 13.58 -16.50 -2.12
N SER A 131 12.67 -16.92 -1.26
CA SER A 131 12.18 -16.10 -0.16
C SER A 131 11.83 -16.98 1.04
N ARG A 132 12.38 -16.62 2.21
CA ARG A 132 12.14 -17.30 3.48
C ARG A 132 11.97 -16.28 4.59
N GLY A 133 10.95 -16.50 5.43
CA GLY A 133 10.77 -15.81 6.71
C GLY A 133 10.94 -16.78 7.86
N GLY A 134 11.52 -16.35 8.97
CA GLY A 134 11.63 -17.10 10.21
C GLY A 134 11.17 -16.26 11.39
N TRP A 135 10.43 -16.86 12.29
CA TRP A 135 9.90 -16.29 13.52
C TRP A 135 10.29 -17.19 14.67
N ASN A 136 11.13 -16.68 15.56
CA ASN A 136 11.54 -17.40 16.76
C ASN A 136 10.94 -16.67 17.96
N SER A 137 10.08 -17.30 18.71
CA SER A 137 9.47 -16.70 19.89
C SER A 137 9.59 -17.57 21.12
N GLN A 138 9.63 -16.90 22.27
CA GLN A 138 9.43 -17.48 23.59
C GLN A 138 8.18 -16.88 24.16
N MET A 139 7.29 -17.74 24.67
CA MET A 139 6.01 -17.36 25.25
C MET A 139 5.90 -17.88 26.67
N ASP A 140 5.42 -17.02 27.58
CA ASP A 140 5.02 -17.35 28.92
C ASP A 140 3.55 -17.04 29.12
N VAL A 141 2.81 -17.99 29.67
CA VAL A 141 1.36 -17.90 29.85
C VAL A 141 1.00 -17.96 31.32
N TRP A 142 0.22 -16.98 31.78
CA TRP A 142 -0.36 -16.93 33.11
C TRP A 142 -1.88 -17.05 33.03
N LYS A 143 -2.46 -17.89 33.89
CA LYS A 143 -3.91 -18.01 34.09
C LYS A 143 -4.25 -17.61 35.52
N ASN A 144 -5.13 -16.61 35.68
CA ASN A 144 -5.53 -16.05 36.98
C ASN A 144 -4.33 -15.67 37.91
N GLY A 145 -3.26 -15.12 37.30
CA GLY A 145 -2.08 -14.64 37.99
C GLY A 145 -1.00 -15.69 38.31
N SER A 146 -1.23 -16.95 37.99
CA SER A 146 -0.25 -18.04 38.14
C SER A 146 0.33 -18.43 36.79
N LYS A 147 1.66 -18.56 36.69
CA LYS A 147 2.31 -19.07 35.47
C LYS A 147 1.93 -20.54 35.31
N THR A 148 1.36 -20.88 34.15
CA THR A 148 0.84 -22.22 33.84
C THR A 148 1.62 -22.92 32.75
N GLU A 149 2.17 -22.17 31.79
CA GLU A 149 2.84 -22.74 30.62
C GLU A 149 3.99 -21.83 30.18
N SER A 150 5.03 -22.46 29.64
CA SER A 150 6.13 -21.79 28.93
C SER A 150 6.55 -22.64 27.76
N TYR A 151 6.76 -22.02 26.60
CA TYR A 151 7.21 -22.72 25.39
C TYR A 151 7.93 -21.79 24.41
N THR A 152 8.70 -22.40 23.51
CA THR A 152 9.26 -21.74 22.33
C THR A 152 8.43 -22.08 21.11
N ASN A 153 8.38 -21.18 20.15
CA ASN A 153 7.82 -21.44 18.83
C ASN A 153 8.85 -21.03 17.76
N ASP A 154 9.35 -22.02 17.04
CA ASP A 154 10.20 -21.84 15.89
C ASP A 154 9.37 -22.03 14.62
N MET A 155 8.96 -20.90 14.04
CA MET A 155 8.16 -20.89 12.83
C MET A 155 8.99 -20.39 11.64
N TYR A 156 8.84 -21.04 10.49
CA TYR A 156 9.39 -20.53 9.25
C TYR A 156 8.40 -20.66 8.09
N CYS A 157 8.44 -19.68 7.19
CA CYS A 157 7.71 -19.72 5.93
C CYS A 157 8.70 -19.78 4.77
N ARG A 158 8.43 -20.68 3.82
CA ARG A 158 9.11 -20.76 2.54
C ARG A 158 8.12 -20.34 1.44
N PHE A 159 8.42 -19.23 0.79
CA PHE A 159 7.60 -18.76 -0.32
C PHE A 159 7.94 -19.51 -1.60
N LYS A 160 6.92 -19.97 -2.33
CA LYS A 160 7.07 -20.66 -3.61
C LYS A 160 7.44 -19.64 -4.68
N SER A 161 8.50 -19.92 -5.44
CA SER A 161 8.92 -19.06 -6.55
C SER A 161 7.94 -19.21 -7.72
N ARG A 162 7.08 -18.20 -7.92
CA ARG A 162 6.10 -18.15 -9.00
C ARG A 162 6.12 -16.78 -9.67
N PRO A 163 6.08 -16.70 -11.02
CA PRO A 163 6.13 -15.43 -11.72
C PRO A 163 4.81 -14.66 -11.58
N THR A 164 4.95 -13.34 -11.40
CA THR A 164 3.89 -12.38 -11.66
C THR A 164 4.14 -11.76 -13.02
N GLN A 165 3.12 -11.69 -13.88
CA GLN A 165 3.22 -11.18 -15.24
C GLN A 165 2.21 -10.05 -15.44
N ASP A 166 2.65 -9.00 -16.13
CA ASP A 166 1.86 -7.83 -16.42
C ASP A 166 2.07 -7.41 -17.88
N ILE A 167 1.00 -7.35 -18.63
CA ILE A 167 0.97 -6.93 -20.04
C ILE A 167 0.10 -5.69 -20.13
N THR A 168 0.69 -4.57 -20.55
CA THR A 168 -0.04 -3.32 -20.77
C THR A 168 0.09 -2.86 -22.21
N ALA A 169 -0.95 -2.23 -22.74
CA ALA A 169 -0.94 -1.61 -24.04
C ALA A 169 -1.69 -0.27 -24.00
N TYR A 170 -1.32 0.66 -24.88
CA TYR A 170 -2.03 1.91 -25.02
C TYR A 170 -2.11 2.37 -26.49
N TYR A 171 -3.14 3.15 -26.76
CA TYR A 171 -3.22 4.03 -27.91
C TYR A 171 -3.53 5.45 -27.45
N ALA A 172 -2.78 6.43 -27.95
CA ALA A 172 -3.05 7.85 -27.75
C ALA A 172 -3.11 8.54 -29.09
N GLY A 173 -4.23 9.20 -29.40
CA GLY A 173 -4.45 9.79 -30.71
C GLY A 173 -5.27 11.08 -30.64
N GLN A 174 -5.26 11.83 -31.76
CA GLN A 174 -6.08 13.02 -31.95
C GLN A 174 -6.74 12.98 -33.33
N ILE A 175 -8.08 12.99 -33.36
CA ILE A 175 -8.89 13.07 -34.58
C ILE A 175 -9.63 14.40 -34.57
N GLY A 176 -9.25 15.31 -35.47
CA GLY A 176 -9.76 16.69 -35.44
C GLY A 176 -9.41 17.39 -34.14
N LYS A 177 -10.44 17.74 -33.34
CA LYS A 177 -10.31 18.36 -32.02
C LYS A 177 -10.47 17.36 -30.86
N VAL A 178 -10.74 16.09 -31.16
CA VAL A 178 -10.99 15.05 -30.17
C VAL A 178 -9.69 14.32 -29.86
N SER A 179 -9.28 14.27 -28.60
CA SER A 179 -8.21 13.40 -28.12
C SER A 179 -8.79 12.07 -27.66
N ILE A 180 -8.13 10.98 -28.03
CA ILE A 180 -8.52 9.60 -27.72
C ILE A 180 -7.37 8.96 -26.94
N GLU A 181 -7.65 8.42 -25.76
CA GLU A 181 -6.70 7.65 -24.97
C GLU A 181 -7.36 6.29 -24.63
N TRP A 182 -6.75 5.20 -25.11
CA TRP A 182 -7.14 3.84 -24.75
C TRP A 182 -6.00 3.15 -24.03
N ASN A 183 -6.32 2.40 -22.97
CA ASN A 183 -5.39 1.57 -22.21
C ASN A 183 -6.01 0.20 -21.99
N GLY A 184 -5.21 -0.85 -22.13
CA GLY A 184 -5.57 -2.23 -21.84
C GLY A 184 -4.52 -2.87 -20.94
N GLU A 185 -4.95 -3.77 -20.04
CA GLU A 185 -4.07 -4.45 -19.09
C GLU A 185 -4.51 -5.90 -18.88
N ILE A 186 -3.54 -6.82 -18.82
CA ILE A 186 -3.70 -8.22 -18.43
C ILE A 186 -2.68 -8.49 -17.33
N TYR A 187 -3.16 -8.92 -16.18
CA TYR A 187 -2.34 -9.21 -15.01
C TYR A 187 -2.56 -10.65 -14.55
N LEU A 188 -1.45 -11.37 -14.33
CA LEU A 188 -1.44 -12.76 -13.87
C LEU A 188 -0.50 -12.87 -12.68
N ARG A 189 -0.98 -13.35 -11.56
CA ARG A 189 -0.18 -13.52 -10.34
C ARG A 189 -0.46 -14.87 -9.72
N LYS A 190 0.63 -15.58 -9.41
CA LYS A 190 0.58 -16.81 -8.62
C LYS A 190 1.42 -16.63 -7.38
N THR A 191 0.87 -16.95 -6.23
CA THR A 191 1.57 -16.90 -4.95
C THR A 191 1.43 -18.22 -4.23
N GLY A 192 2.33 -18.50 -3.30
CA GLY A 192 2.24 -19.68 -2.46
C GLY A 192 3.32 -19.66 -1.40
N GLN A 193 3.02 -20.32 -0.29
CA GLN A 193 3.96 -20.51 0.81
C GLN A 193 3.67 -21.82 1.51
N THR A 194 4.71 -22.43 2.04
CA THR A 194 4.62 -23.49 3.04
C THR A 194 5.10 -22.92 4.35
N GLN A 195 4.33 -23.10 5.41
CA GLN A 195 4.66 -22.68 6.77
C GLN A 195 4.85 -23.91 7.62
N TYR A 196 5.89 -23.91 8.42
CA TYR A 196 6.19 -24.91 9.42
C TYR A 196 6.35 -24.23 10.77
N SER A 197 5.72 -24.74 11.80
CA SER A 197 5.76 -24.21 13.17
C SER A 197 6.03 -25.36 14.13
N GLU A 198 7.10 -25.27 14.90
CA GLU A 198 7.47 -26.20 15.95
C GLU A 198 7.35 -25.51 17.31
N GLU A 199 6.34 -25.89 18.06
CA GLU A 199 6.14 -25.41 19.43
C GLU A 199 6.66 -26.46 20.41
N THR A 200 7.67 -26.07 21.22
CA THR A 200 8.28 -26.95 22.23
C THR A 200 7.94 -26.48 23.64
N GLY A 201 7.28 -27.32 24.40
CA GLY A 201 6.96 -27.07 25.80
C GLY A 201 8.25 -27.02 26.66
N ILE A 202 8.40 -25.95 27.44
CA ILE A 202 9.50 -25.79 28.39
C ILE A 202 8.99 -26.13 29.79
N GLU A 203 7.84 -25.63 30.18
CA GLU A 203 7.21 -25.82 31.47
C GLU A 203 5.69 -25.89 31.31
N GLY A 204 5.07 -27.00 31.72
CA GLY A 204 3.61 -27.18 31.71
C GLY A 204 2.92 -27.19 30.35
N GLY A 205 3.66 -27.11 29.25
CA GLY A 205 3.15 -27.02 27.89
C GLY A 205 3.41 -28.29 27.07
N ASP A 206 2.49 -28.62 26.17
CA ASP A 206 2.64 -29.70 25.19
C ASP A 206 3.48 -29.21 23.99
N SER A 207 4.30 -30.12 23.44
CA SER A 207 5.01 -29.87 22.19
C SER A 207 4.13 -30.29 21.00
N ARG A 208 4.17 -29.50 19.92
CA ARG A 208 3.46 -29.82 18.67
C ARG A 208 4.13 -29.25 17.44
N THR A 209 3.88 -29.87 16.34
CA THR A 209 4.34 -29.43 15.02
C THR A 209 3.13 -29.22 14.11
N ILE A 210 3.11 -28.06 13.46
CA ILE A 210 2.03 -27.69 12.53
C ILE A 210 2.68 -27.37 11.18
N GLU A 211 2.18 -28.03 10.13
CA GLU A 211 2.54 -27.70 8.76
C GLU A 211 1.31 -27.18 8.01
N SER A 212 1.47 -26.09 7.27
CA SER A 212 0.41 -25.56 6.42
C SER A 212 0.95 -25.12 5.06
N ASP A 213 0.11 -25.25 4.05
CA ASP A 213 0.40 -24.85 2.67
C ASP A 213 -0.69 -23.89 2.18
N PHE A 214 -0.25 -22.79 1.59
CA PHE A 214 -1.12 -21.78 1.00
C PHE A 214 -0.74 -21.57 -0.46
N THR A 215 -1.74 -21.50 -1.33
CA THR A 215 -1.59 -21.06 -2.71
C THR A 215 -2.70 -20.10 -3.09
N ALA A 216 -2.37 -19.10 -3.93
CA ALA A 216 -3.37 -18.21 -4.52
C ALA A 216 -3.01 -17.91 -5.97
N ASP A 217 -3.97 -18.11 -6.85
CA ASP A 217 -3.89 -17.82 -8.28
C ASP A 217 -4.83 -16.66 -8.60
N SER A 218 -4.30 -15.61 -9.19
CA SER A 218 -5.03 -14.38 -9.50
C SER A 218 -4.86 -13.97 -10.94
N TRP A 219 -5.91 -13.43 -11.54
CA TRP A 219 -5.86 -12.80 -12.85
C TRP A 219 -6.76 -11.56 -12.91
N MET A 220 -6.44 -10.65 -13.81
CA MET A 220 -7.23 -9.45 -14.11
C MET A 220 -7.13 -9.08 -15.58
N HIS A 221 -8.25 -8.62 -16.13
CA HIS A 221 -8.34 -7.94 -17.42
C HIS A 221 -8.94 -6.56 -17.20
N ALA A 222 -8.35 -5.55 -17.84
CA ALA A 222 -8.87 -4.19 -17.75
C ALA A 222 -8.77 -3.47 -19.09
N SER A 223 -9.75 -2.60 -19.37
CA SER A 223 -9.80 -1.73 -20.55
C SER A 223 -10.40 -0.39 -20.16
N LYS A 224 -9.76 0.70 -20.59
CA LYS A 224 -10.17 2.07 -20.31
C LYS A 224 -10.09 2.92 -21.57
N LEU A 225 -11.16 3.65 -21.88
CA LEU A 225 -11.24 4.60 -22.96
C LEU A 225 -11.59 5.99 -22.44
N VAL A 226 -10.84 7.00 -22.83
CA VAL A 226 -11.08 8.41 -22.50
C VAL A 226 -11.12 9.23 -23.79
N LEU A 227 -12.21 9.96 -24.02
CA LEU A 227 -12.37 10.93 -25.08
C LEU A 227 -12.35 12.33 -24.49
N SER A 228 -11.54 13.23 -25.04
CA SER A 228 -11.42 14.61 -24.56
C SER A 228 -11.77 15.58 -25.67
N PHE A 229 -12.68 16.50 -25.38
CA PHE A 229 -13.22 17.49 -26.30
C PHE A 229 -12.95 18.91 -25.78
N PRO A 230 -12.41 19.83 -26.58
CA PRO A 230 -12.40 21.23 -26.23
C PRO A 230 -13.83 21.78 -26.35
N VAL A 231 -14.41 22.23 -25.24
CA VAL A 231 -15.75 22.80 -25.18
C VAL A 231 -15.67 24.15 -24.49
N TRP A 232 -16.12 25.20 -25.18
CA TRP A 232 -16.05 26.60 -24.74
C TRP A 232 -14.62 26.96 -24.28
N LYS A 233 -14.39 27.34 -23.03
CA LYS A 233 -13.08 27.69 -22.43
C LYS A 233 -12.50 26.55 -21.61
N GLY A 234 -13.02 25.34 -21.77
CA GLY A 234 -12.62 24.18 -20.98
C GLY A 234 -12.42 22.92 -21.81
N THR A 235 -12.23 21.83 -21.13
CA THR A 235 -12.10 20.50 -21.70
C THR A 235 -13.13 19.57 -21.07
N LEU A 236 -14.00 19.01 -21.88
CA LEU A 236 -14.92 17.94 -21.51
C LEU A 236 -14.24 16.59 -21.76
N LYS A 237 -14.23 15.72 -20.76
CA LYS A 237 -13.81 14.34 -20.90
C LYS A 237 -14.97 13.41 -20.61
N ILE A 238 -15.13 12.39 -21.44
CA ILE A 238 -16.08 11.29 -21.24
C ILE A 238 -15.34 9.98 -21.45
N GLY A 239 -15.74 8.94 -20.76
CA GLY A 239 -15.12 7.64 -20.96
C GLY A 239 -15.76 6.54 -20.16
N ASN A 240 -15.18 5.36 -20.33
CA ASN A 240 -15.54 4.15 -19.60
C ASN A 240 -14.29 3.39 -19.17
N GLU A 241 -14.46 2.54 -18.17
CA GLU A 241 -13.46 1.59 -17.72
C GLU A 241 -14.17 0.28 -17.35
N PHE A 242 -13.63 -0.83 -17.82
CA PHE A 242 -14.08 -2.16 -17.48
C PHE A 242 -12.92 -2.94 -16.86
N THR A 243 -13.19 -3.62 -15.75
CA THR A 243 -12.26 -4.52 -15.10
C THR A 243 -12.96 -5.81 -14.74
N GLU A 244 -12.31 -6.93 -14.96
CA GLU A 244 -12.71 -8.24 -14.43
C GLU A 244 -11.49 -8.88 -13.79
N SER A 245 -11.66 -9.41 -12.59
CA SER A 245 -10.59 -10.00 -11.80
C SER A 245 -11.10 -11.18 -10.98
N CYS A 246 -10.19 -12.09 -10.71
CA CYS A 246 -10.46 -13.29 -9.92
C CYS A 246 -9.25 -13.65 -9.08
N ARG A 247 -9.50 -14.14 -7.89
CA ARG A 247 -8.50 -14.77 -7.04
C ARG A 247 -9.07 -16.04 -6.42
N ALA A 248 -8.42 -17.17 -6.66
CA ALA A 248 -8.69 -18.46 -6.04
C ALA A 248 -7.62 -18.73 -4.97
N ASN A 249 -8.05 -19.09 -3.77
CA ASN A 249 -7.19 -19.39 -2.62
C ASN A 249 -7.40 -20.84 -2.21
N LEU A 250 -6.31 -21.54 -1.92
CA LEU A 250 -6.30 -22.86 -1.30
C LEU A 250 -5.37 -22.81 -0.09
N TYR A 251 -5.90 -23.18 1.07
CA TYR A 251 -5.14 -23.35 2.30
C TYR A 251 -5.38 -24.75 2.85
N THR A 252 -4.32 -25.43 3.21
CA THR A 252 -4.34 -26.72 3.88
C THR A 252 -3.46 -26.69 5.11
N ILE A 253 -3.87 -27.35 6.18
CA ILE A 253 -3.15 -27.44 7.45
C ILE A 253 -3.26 -28.87 7.98
N ASP A 254 -2.20 -29.35 8.63
CA ASP A 254 -2.28 -30.56 9.43
C ASP A 254 -3.18 -30.27 10.66
N GLU A 255 -4.27 -31.03 10.76
CA GLU A 255 -5.31 -30.80 11.79
C GLU A 255 -4.88 -31.22 13.20
N GLN A 256 -3.78 -31.99 13.34
CA GLN A 256 -3.35 -32.51 14.63
C GLN A 256 -2.99 -31.38 15.60
N GLY A 257 -3.81 -31.21 16.62
CA GLY A 257 -3.59 -30.22 17.69
C GLY A 257 -4.04 -28.79 17.37
N THR A 258 -4.91 -28.60 16.37
CA THR A 258 -5.56 -27.32 16.09
C THR A 258 -7.08 -27.45 16.02
N ASP A 259 -7.79 -26.33 16.27
CA ASP A 259 -9.24 -26.21 16.07
C ASP A 259 -9.56 -25.68 14.66
N LEU A 260 -8.60 -25.67 13.73
CA LEU A 260 -8.76 -25.16 12.38
C LEU A 260 -9.21 -26.26 11.41
N PRO A 261 -10.03 -25.93 10.40
CA PRO A 261 -10.38 -26.87 9.34
C PRO A 261 -9.12 -27.24 8.54
N GLY A 262 -8.91 -28.52 8.27
CA GLY A 262 -7.73 -29.04 7.56
C GLY A 262 -7.58 -28.52 6.14
N LYS A 263 -8.68 -28.05 5.53
CA LYS A 263 -8.68 -27.45 4.20
C LYS A 263 -9.70 -26.32 4.10
N THR A 264 -9.30 -25.20 3.49
CA THR A 264 -10.22 -24.17 3.00
C THR A 264 -9.89 -23.85 1.55
N ASP A 265 -10.92 -23.70 0.72
CA ASP A 265 -10.83 -23.47 -0.71
C ASP A 265 -11.89 -22.44 -1.09
N ASP A 266 -11.48 -21.27 -1.52
CA ASP A 266 -12.39 -20.18 -1.86
C ASP A 266 -11.97 -19.41 -3.11
N GLN A 267 -12.94 -18.76 -3.73
CA GLN A 267 -12.72 -17.92 -4.89
C GLN A 267 -13.47 -16.59 -4.75
N VAL A 268 -12.79 -15.50 -5.04
CA VAL A 268 -13.41 -14.16 -5.17
C VAL A 268 -13.31 -13.72 -6.62
N LYS A 269 -14.46 -13.45 -7.25
CA LYS A 269 -14.55 -12.91 -8.60
C LYS A 269 -15.28 -11.58 -8.59
N GLU A 270 -14.69 -10.56 -9.22
CA GLU A 270 -15.28 -9.22 -9.28
C GLU A 270 -15.22 -8.65 -10.70
N SER A 271 -16.30 -8.00 -11.11
CA SER A 271 -16.36 -7.18 -12.32
C SER A 271 -16.79 -5.76 -11.96
N ASN A 272 -16.14 -4.77 -12.54
CA ASN A 272 -16.45 -3.35 -12.36
C ASN A 272 -16.61 -2.70 -13.73
N LEU A 273 -17.78 -2.15 -14.00
CA LEU A 273 -18.07 -1.32 -15.16
C LEU A 273 -18.27 0.12 -14.70
N ALA A 274 -17.40 1.00 -15.14
CA ALA A 274 -17.45 2.42 -14.82
C ALA A 274 -17.71 3.26 -16.07
N ALA A 275 -18.52 4.31 -15.92
CA ALA A 275 -18.70 5.39 -16.88
C ALA A 275 -18.47 6.73 -16.19
N PHE A 276 -17.86 7.69 -16.87
CA PHE A 276 -17.55 8.98 -16.26
C PHE A 276 -17.63 10.13 -17.24
N VAL A 277 -17.91 11.30 -16.66
CA VAL A 277 -17.83 12.60 -17.32
C VAL A 277 -17.11 13.58 -16.41
N SER A 278 -16.20 14.39 -16.96
CA SER A 278 -15.56 15.48 -16.23
C SER A 278 -15.39 16.71 -17.12
N TYR A 279 -15.47 17.89 -16.52
CA TYR A 279 -15.27 19.15 -17.20
C TYR A 279 -14.29 20.03 -16.41
N GLY A 280 -13.18 20.36 -17.04
CA GLY A 280 -12.17 21.29 -16.52
C GLY A 280 -12.28 22.63 -17.23
N LEU A 281 -12.49 23.71 -16.46
CA LEU A 281 -12.65 25.07 -16.92
C LEU A 281 -11.61 25.98 -16.30
N ARG A 282 -10.97 26.82 -17.11
CA ARG A 282 -10.07 27.86 -16.62
C ARG A 282 -10.50 29.23 -17.13
N LEU A 283 -10.91 30.09 -16.19
CA LEU A 283 -11.31 31.48 -16.45
C LEU A 283 -10.35 32.43 -15.72
N ASN A 284 -9.43 33.04 -16.48
CA ASN A 284 -8.37 33.90 -15.90
C ASN A 284 -7.56 33.17 -14.81
N LYS A 285 -7.79 33.53 -13.55
CA LYS A 285 -7.12 32.97 -12.37
C LYS A 285 -7.99 31.95 -11.61
N VAL A 286 -9.22 31.68 -12.10
CA VAL A 286 -10.14 30.71 -11.51
C VAL A 286 -10.10 29.41 -12.30
N GLU A 287 -9.91 28.30 -11.62
CA GLU A 287 -9.94 26.96 -12.18
C GLU A 287 -11.05 26.15 -11.49
N LEU A 288 -11.99 25.63 -12.27
CA LEU A 288 -13.05 24.73 -11.83
C LEU A 288 -12.83 23.37 -12.50
N ASN A 289 -12.82 22.31 -11.72
CA ASN A 289 -12.95 20.94 -12.22
C ASN A 289 -14.15 20.30 -11.55
N ALA A 290 -15.03 19.73 -12.36
CA ALA A 290 -16.21 19.01 -11.89
C ALA A 290 -16.32 17.69 -12.65
N GLY A 291 -16.56 16.60 -11.95
CA GLY A 291 -16.68 15.28 -12.55
C GLY A 291 -17.69 14.41 -11.78
N LEU A 292 -18.23 13.45 -12.50
CA LEU A 292 -19.09 12.41 -11.96
C LEU A 292 -18.67 11.08 -12.58
N ARG A 293 -18.41 10.09 -11.72
CA ARG A 293 -18.15 8.71 -12.10
C ARG A 293 -19.26 7.84 -11.53
N TYR A 294 -19.80 6.96 -12.35
CA TYR A 294 -20.71 5.89 -11.96
C TYR A 294 -19.98 4.56 -12.04
N GLU A 295 -20.16 3.69 -11.08
CA GLU A 295 -19.63 2.34 -11.08
C GLU A 295 -20.73 1.32 -10.77
N HIS A 296 -20.78 0.29 -11.60
CA HIS A 296 -21.55 -0.94 -11.37
C HIS A 296 -20.56 -2.06 -11.06
N VAL A 297 -20.58 -2.54 -9.82
CA VAL A 297 -19.69 -3.60 -9.35
C VAL A 297 -20.50 -4.85 -9.03
N SER A 298 -20.08 -5.99 -9.57
CA SER A 298 -20.59 -7.31 -9.21
C SER A 298 -19.44 -8.09 -8.55
N SER A 299 -19.58 -8.41 -7.27
CA SER A 299 -18.58 -9.14 -6.48
C SER A 299 -19.19 -10.43 -5.96
N ASN A 300 -18.55 -11.55 -6.30
CA ASN A 300 -18.99 -12.89 -5.93
C ASN A 300 -17.89 -13.59 -5.14
N TYR A 301 -18.24 -14.12 -4.00
CA TYR A 301 -17.44 -15.04 -3.22
C TYR A 301 -18.03 -16.44 -3.36
N TYR A 302 -17.21 -17.41 -3.67
CA TYR A 302 -17.57 -18.82 -3.76
C TYR A 302 -16.73 -19.63 -2.77
N ASN A 303 -17.40 -20.41 -1.95
CA ASN A 303 -16.75 -21.43 -1.15
C ASN A 303 -16.70 -22.73 -1.98
N THR A 304 -15.50 -23.04 -2.49
CA THR A 304 -15.27 -24.21 -3.34
C THR A 304 -14.87 -25.45 -2.53
N GLY A 305 -14.69 -25.31 -1.20
CA GLY A 305 -14.40 -26.39 -0.26
C GLY A 305 -15.64 -27.13 0.26
N GLY A 306 -16.72 -27.20 -0.52
CA GLY A 306 -18.01 -27.74 -0.11
C GLY A 306 -18.02 -29.20 0.44
N ASP A 307 -16.98 -29.97 0.14
CA ASP A 307 -16.79 -31.33 0.72
C ASP A 307 -16.44 -31.29 2.23
N TYR A 308 -16.12 -30.09 2.74
CA TYR A 308 -15.77 -29.84 4.15
C TYR A 308 -16.97 -29.44 5.02
N TRP A 309 -18.14 -29.17 4.40
CA TRP A 309 -19.32 -28.83 5.17
C TRP A 309 -19.84 -30.07 5.90
N SER A 310 -19.87 -30.01 7.24
CA SER A 310 -20.51 -30.97 8.12
C SER A 310 -21.22 -30.21 9.24
N GLU A 311 -22.15 -30.85 9.95
CA GLU A 311 -22.80 -30.27 11.14
C GLU A 311 -21.75 -29.91 12.22
N GLU A 312 -20.62 -30.62 12.28
CA GLU A 312 -19.50 -30.35 13.18
C GLU A 312 -18.70 -29.11 12.73
N ASN A 313 -18.61 -28.82 11.41
CA ASN A 313 -17.81 -27.74 10.82
C ASN A 313 -18.67 -26.55 10.36
N LYS A 314 -19.97 -26.53 10.67
CA LYS A 314 -20.87 -25.47 10.16
C LYS A 314 -20.44 -24.05 10.51
N ASP A 315 -19.75 -23.85 11.64
CA ASP A 315 -19.28 -22.54 12.10
C ASP A 315 -18.07 -22.03 11.31
N TYR A 316 -17.37 -22.91 10.56
CA TYR A 316 -16.26 -22.58 9.65
C TYR A 316 -16.72 -22.35 8.21
N PHE A 317 -17.98 -22.65 7.91
CA PHE A 317 -18.51 -22.53 6.56
C PHE A 317 -19.12 -21.16 6.32
N VAL A 318 -18.51 -20.39 5.42
CA VAL A 318 -19.11 -19.17 4.88
C VAL A 318 -19.75 -19.50 3.54
N PRO A 319 -21.08 -19.39 3.41
CA PRO A 319 -21.78 -19.71 2.17
C PRO A 319 -21.43 -18.72 1.06
N ASP A 320 -21.69 -19.11 -0.18
CA ASP A 320 -21.55 -18.25 -1.35
C ASP A 320 -22.22 -16.89 -1.15
N GLN A 321 -21.54 -15.84 -1.54
CA GLN A 321 -22.02 -14.47 -1.47
C GLN A 321 -22.04 -13.85 -2.86
N SER A 322 -23.14 -13.20 -3.22
CA SER A 322 -23.23 -12.39 -4.44
C SER A 322 -23.72 -11.00 -4.08
N ARG A 323 -22.96 -9.99 -4.48
CA ARG A 323 -23.25 -8.58 -4.17
C ARG A 323 -23.14 -7.74 -5.42
N LYS A 324 -24.09 -6.82 -5.59
CA LYS A 324 -24.08 -5.82 -6.65
C LYS A 324 -24.17 -4.44 -6.02
N TYR A 325 -23.37 -3.53 -6.52
CA TYR A 325 -23.29 -2.16 -6.04
C TYR A 325 -23.40 -1.19 -7.21
N ASP A 326 -24.23 -0.16 -7.04
CA ASP A 326 -24.38 0.93 -7.97
C ASP A 326 -24.07 2.24 -7.23
N HIS A 327 -22.97 2.91 -7.58
CA HIS A 327 -22.54 4.10 -6.85
C HIS A 327 -22.10 5.22 -7.77
N PHE A 328 -22.38 6.45 -7.31
CA PHE A 328 -21.91 7.69 -7.93
C PHE A 328 -20.81 8.32 -7.10
N PHE A 329 -19.74 8.74 -7.78
CA PHE A 329 -18.56 9.38 -7.21
C PHE A 329 -18.40 10.80 -7.75
N PRO A 330 -19.07 11.80 -7.15
CA PRO A 330 -18.86 13.19 -7.49
C PRO A 330 -17.48 13.67 -7.05
N ASN A 331 -16.89 14.56 -7.86
CA ASN A 331 -15.63 15.22 -7.60
C ASN A 331 -15.73 16.67 -8.10
N VAL A 332 -15.53 17.64 -7.21
CA VAL A 332 -15.54 19.07 -7.54
C VAL A 332 -14.37 19.75 -6.87
N SER A 333 -13.58 20.48 -7.64
CA SER A 333 -12.52 21.35 -7.09
C SER A 333 -12.60 22.75 -7.69
N LEU A 334 -12.43 23.75 -6.85
CA LEU A 334 -12.43 25.16 -7.21
C LEU A 334 -11.15 25.82 -6.70
N THR A 335 -10.35 26.35 -7.61
CA THR A 335 -9.12 27.08 -7.27
C THR A 335 -9.27 28.53 -7.71
N PHE A 336 -9.00 29.48 -6.81
CA PHE A 336 -9.05 30.91 -7.09
C PHE A 336 -8.16 31.70 -6.14
N PRO A 337 -7.69 32.91 -6.53
CA PRO A 337 -6.92 33.77 -5.67
C PRO A 337 -7.82 34.65 -4.79
N ILE A 338 -7.41 34.82 -3.52
CA ILE A 338 -7.94 35.86 -2.62
C ILE A 338 -6.75 36.79 -2.32
N GLY A 339 -6.68 37.93 -3.00
CA GLY A 339 -5.49 38.78 -2.97
C GLY A 339 -4.24 38.00 -3.45
N ASN A 340 -3.26 37.84 -2.57
CA ASN A 340 -2.03 37.08 -2.85
C ASN A 340 -2.07 35.62 -2.39
N VAL A 341 -3.18 35.17 -1.81
CA VAL A 341 -3.38 33.80 -1.35
C VAL A 341 -4.06 32.99 -2.45
N LYS A 342 -3.49 31.85 -2.85
CA LYS A 342 -4.16 30.87 -3.71
C LYS A 342 -4.98 29.95 -2.83
N MET A 343 -6.29 29.92 -3.04
CA MET A 343 -7.22 29.03 -2.33
C MET A 343 -7.69 27.92 -3.26
N ASN A 344 -7.67 26.69 -2.77
CA ASN A 344 -8.29 25.53 -3.41
C ASN A 344 -9.28 24.89 -2.45
N MET A 345 -10.50 24.65 -2.92
CA MET A 345 -11.57 23.95 -2.19
C MET A 345 -11.94 22.70 -2.96
N VAL A 346 -12.16 21.61 -2.23
CA VAL A 346 -12.43 20.31 -2.82
C VAL A 346 -13.55 19.61 -2.09
N TYR A 347 -14.44 18.99 -2.85
CA TYR A 347 -15.34 17.95 -2.37
C TYR A 347 -15.21 16.72 -3.27
N LYS A 348 -15.03 15.54 -2.67
CA LYS A 348 -15.00 14.28 -3.41
C LYS A 348 -15.58 13.13 -2.61
N VAL A 349 -16.13 12.15 -3.32
CA VAL A 349 -16.48 10.85 -2.78
C VAL A 349 -15.49 9.82 -3.32
N THR A 350 -14.90 9.02 -2.44
CA THR A 350 -13.98 7.94 -2.78
C THR A 350 -14.43 6.62 -2.17
N VAL A 351 -13.89 5.52 -2.65
CA VAL A 351 -14.15 4.18 -2.12
C VAL A 351 -12.85 3.48 -1.76
N SER A 352 -12.85 2.72 -0.66
CA SER A 352 -11.82 1.75 -0.32
C SER A 352 -12.43 0.37 -0.29
N ARG A 353 -12.02 -0.51 -1.20
CA ARG A 353 -12.50 -1.88 -1.29
C ARG A 353 -11.58 -2.80 -0.50
N PRO A 354 -12.11 -3.81 0.22
CA PRO A 354 -11.29 -4.84 0.85
C PRO A 354 -10.39 -5.52 -0.18
N SER A 355 -9.17 -5.92 0.22
CA SER A 355 -8.33 -6.76 -0.63
C SER A 355 -8.95 -8.16 -0.75
N TYR A 356 -8.58 -8.89 -1.81
CA TYR A 356 -9.10 -10.25 -2.00
C TYR A 356 -8.64 -11.21 -0.89
N SER A 357 -7.50 -10.95 -0.27
CA SER A 357 -7.05 -11.70 0.92
C SER A 357 -7.89 -11.41 2.17
N GLN A 358 -8.40 -10.18 2.31
CA GLN A 358 -9.34 -9.85 3.39
C GLN A 358 -10.72 -10.46 3.19
N LEU A 359 -11.11 -10.73 1.94
CA LEU A 359 -12.37 -11.40 1.58
C LEU A 359 -12.28 -12.92 1.60
N SER A 360 -11.12 -13.52 1.85
CA SER A 360 -10.94 -14.97 1.94
C SER A 360 -11.47 -15.49 3.29
N SER A 361 -11.97 -16.72 3.31
CA SER A 361 -12.34 -17.43 4.54
C SER A 361 -11.17 -18.16 5.21
N ASN A 362 -9.99 -18.14 4.59
CA ASN A 362 -8.82 -18.85 5.10
C ASN A 362 -8.41 -18.31 6.48
N VAL A 363 -8.21 -19.24 7.43
CA VAL A 363 -7.69 -18.94 8.76
C VAL A 363 -6.30 -19.55 8.89
N GLN A 364 -5.30 -18.71 9.07
CA GLN A 364 -3.89 -19.09 9.20
C GLN A 364 -3.54 -19.31 10.68
N TYR A 365 -2.78 -20.35 10.93
CA TYR A 365 -2.19 -20.63 12.23
C TYR A 365 -0.95 -19.79 12.46
N ASN A 366 -0.91 -19.00 13.54
CA ASN A 366 0.28 -18.24 13.96
C ASN A 366 0.91 -18.84 15.23
N SER A 367 0.08 -19.28 16.18
CA SER A 367 0.45 -20.03 17.36
C SER A 367 -0.80 -20.65 17.99
N ARG A 368 -0.63 -21.44 19.04
CA ARG A 368 -1.77 -22.06 19.79
C ARG A 368 -2.78 -21.03 20.34
N TYR A 369 -2.41 -19.76 20.46
CA TYR A 369 -3.26 -18.70 21.00
C TYR A 369 -3.63 -17.63 19.98
N TYR A 370 -3.08 -17.69 18.77
CA TYR A 370 -3.27 -16.65 17.74
C TYR A 370 -3.53 -17.24 16.37
N TYR A 371 -4.71 -16.93 15.84
CA TYR A 371 -5.08 -17.20 14.46
C TYR A 371 -5.29 -15.90 13.70
N GLN A 372 -5.20 -15.95 12.39
CA GLN A 372 -5.44 -14.79 11.53
C GLN A 372 -6.23 -15.19 10.30
N GLY A 373 -7.28 -14.44 9.96
CA GLY A 373 -8.07 -14.71 8.77
C GLY A 373 -8.80 -13.50 8.22
N GLY A 374 -9.33 -13.65 7.02
CA GLY A 374 -10.18 -12.67 6.39
C GLY A 374 -11.64 -12.76 6.85
N ASN A 375 -12.51 -12.06 6.11
CA ASN A 375 -13.95 -12.06 6.33
C ASN A 375 -14.67 -11.80 5.00
N PRO A 376 -15.29 -12.82 4.37
CA PRO A 376 -16.02 -12.67 3.12
C PRO A 376 -17.22 -11.73 3.20
N LEU A 377 -17.66 -11.38 4.41
CA LEU A 377 -18.82 -10.50 4.63
C LEU A 377 -18.44 -9.00 4.60
N LEU A 378 -17.19 -8.66 4.39
CA LEU A 378 -16.75 -7.26 4.33
C LEU A 378 -17.40 -6.48 3.20
N LYS A 379 -17.73 -5.23 3.51
CA LYS A 379 -18.25 -4.23 2.57
C LYS A 379 -17.16 -3.22 2.22
N SER A 380 -17.34 -2.55 1.10
CA SER A 380 -16.51 -1.39 0.73
C SER A 380 -16.77 -0.21 1.68
N THR A 381 -15.71 0.51 2.02
CA THR A 381 -15.79 1.78 2.77
C THR A 381 -15.98 2.94 1.80
N PHE A 382 -16.99 3.77 2.01
CA PHE A 382 -17.19 5.02 1.27
C PHE A 382 -16.71 6.20 2.09
N GLU A 383 -15.99 7.11 1.45
CA GLU A 383 -15.44 8.31 2.09
C GLU A 383 -15.92 9.57 1.39
N HIS A 384 -16.61 10.44 2.12
CA HIS A 384 -16.95 11.79 1.72
C HIS A 384 -15.89 12.75 2.29
N GLY A 385 -15.15 13.41 1.41
CA GLY A 385 -14.04 14.29 1.79
C GLY A 385 -14.31 15.75 1.40
N ILE A 386 -14.07 16.67 2.33
CA ILE A 386 -14.02 18.11 2.09
C ILE A 386 -12.64 18.61 2.47
N GLY A 387 -11.98 19.35 1.57
CA GLY A 387 -10.65 19.89 1.77
C GLY A 387 -10.55 21.37 1.42
N ILE A 388 -9.69 22.09 2.13
CA ILE A 388 -9.30 23.47 1.87
C ILE A 388 -7.78 23.54 1.92
N ASN A 389 -7.17 24.11 0.87
CA ASN A 389 -5.75 24.38 0.80
C ASN A 389 -5.52 25.86 0.52
N LEU A 390 -4.66 26.50 1.31
CA LEU A 390 -4.28 27.90 1.18
C LEU A 390 -2.78 27.99 0.95
N GLY A 391 -2.36 28.64 -0.13
CA GLY A 391 -0.95 28.85 -0.46
C GLY A 391 -0.61 30.34 -0.50
N TYR A 392 0.42 30.75 0.26
CA TYR A 392 0.98 32.10 0.23
C TYR A 392 2.49 32.06 0.23
N LYS A 393 3.10 32.44 -0.89
CA LYS A 393 4.57 32.36 -1.07
C LYS A 393 5.11 30.96 -0.73
N TRP A 394 5.91 30.87 0.32
CA TRP A 394 6.51 29.64 0.85
C TRP A 394 5.70 28.98 1.97
N PHE A 395 4.53 29.51 2.31
CA PHE A 395 3.64 28.98 3.35
C PHE A 395 2.40 28.32 2.74
N GLN A 396 2.06 27.15 3.22
CA GLN A 396 0.85 26.40 2.86
C GLN A 396 0.11 25.99 4.12
N PHE A 397 -1.21 26.13 4.11
CA PHE A 397 -2.11 25.63 5.12
C PHE A 397 -3.10 24.69 4.45
N PHE A 398 -3.44 23.60 5.12
CA PHE A 398 -4.47 22.67 4.65
C PHE A 398 -5.33 22.16 5.79
N ALA A 399 -6.61 21.95 5.51
CA ALA A 399 -7.58 21.34 6.41
C ALA A 399 -8.45 20.38 5.60
N ASN A 400 -8.60 19.16 6.10
CA ASN A 400 -9.43 18.14 5.50
C ASN A 400 -10.34 17.52 6.55
N TRP A 401 -11.59 17.32 6.18
CA TRP A 401 -12.55 16.54 6.95
C TRP A 401 -13.07 15.39 6.10
N ARG A 402 -13.14 14.19 6.67
CA ARG A 402 -13.57 12.97 6.01
C ARG A 402 -14.62 12.27 6.85
N TYR A 403 -15.71 11.88 6.21
CA TYR A 403 -16.75 11.03 6.78
C TYR A 403 -16.71 9.68 6.10
N LEU A 404 -16.41 8.62 6.85
CA LEU A 404 -16.29 7.27 6.37
C LEU A 404 -17.53 6.47 6.76
N VAL A 405 -18.14 5.82 5.76
CA VAL A 405 -19.27 4.90 5.91
C VAL A 405 -18.73 3.48 5.78
N ASP A 406 -19.14 2.58 6.67
CA ASP A 406 -18.69 1.18 6.73
C ASP A 406 -17.14 1.03 6.72
N PRO A 407 -16.37 1.82 7.53
CA PRO A 407 -14.92 1.68 7.55
C PRO A 407 -14.51 0.26 7.98
N CYS A 408 -13.61 -0.36 7.20
CA CYS A 408 -13.08 -1.67 7.48
C CYS A 408 -11.84 -1.56 8.37
N TYR A 409 -11.88 -2.18 9.54
CA TYR A 409 -10.77 -2.21 10.49
C TYR A 409 -10.40 -3.64 10.90
N GLN A 410 -9.11 -3.85 11.16
CA GLN A 410 -8.65 -5.07 11.80
C GLN A 410 -9.08 -5.05 13.27
N VAL A 411 -9.65 -6.15 13.72
CA VAL A 411 -10.13 -6.38 15.09
C VAL A 411 -9.54 -7.67 15.65
N ILE A 412 -9.64 -7.86 16.95
CA ILE A 412 -9.25 -9.09 17.64
C ILE A 412 -10.45 -9.58 18.40
N GLU A 413 -10.86 -10.79 18.13
CA GLU A 413 -12.04 -11.44 18.70
C GLU A 413 -11.66 -12.83 19.19
N PRO A 414 -12.41 -13.44 20.13
CA PRO A 414 -12.30 -14.87 20.41
C PRO A 414 -12.55 -15.69 19.13
N TYR A 415 -11.81 -16.78 18.97
CA TYR A 415 -12.03 -17.71 17.88
C TYR A 415 -13.21 -18.62 18.23
N HIS A 416 -14.35 -18.39 17.59
CA HIS A 416 -15.64 -19.01 17.95
C HIS A 416 -15.95 -18.87 19.46
N ASP A 417 -16.32 -19.95 20.13
CA ASP A 417 -16.59 -19.97 21.56
C ASP A 417 -15.34 -20.13 22.43
N ASN A 418 -14.15 -20.25 21.83
CA ASN A 418 -12.89 -20.43 22.55
C ASN A 418 -12.29 -19.08 22.95
N GLU A 419 -12.61 -18.60 24.15
CA GLU A 419 -12.11 -17.33 24.70
C GLU A 419 -10.59 -17.29 24.89
N LEU A 420 -9.89 -18.43 24.80
CA LEU A 420 -8.44 -18.52 24.97
C LEU A 420 -7.67 -18.33 23.66
N ILE A 421 -8.33 -18.41 22.51
CA ILE A 421 -7.71 -18.22 21.21
C ILE A 421 -8.17 -16.87 20.62
N SER A 422 -7.23 -16.02 20.30
CA SER A 422 -7.47 -14.72 19.68
C SER A 422 -7.42 -14.82 18.15
N MET A 423 -8.48 -14.38 17.49
CA MET A 423 -8.59 -14.29 16.04
C MET A 423 -8.38 -12.85 15.59
N TYR A 424 -7.32 -12.60 14.83
CA TYR A 424 -7.13 -11.36 14.09
C TYR A 424 -7.95 -11.43 12.80
N THR A 425 -8.97 -10.60 12.68
CA THR A 425 -9.86 -10.55 11.52
C THR A 425 -10.25 -9.12 11.16
N PHE A 426 -11.19 -8.93 10.25
CA PHE A 426 -11.64 -7.63 9.78
C PHE A 426 -13.14 -7.48 9.98
N ARG A 427 -13.57 -6.26 10.38
CA ARG A 427 -14.97 -5.89 10.54
C ARG A 427 -15.24 -4.51 9.96
N ASN A 428 -16.43 -4.33 9.38
CA ASN A 428 -16.92 -3.01 9.08
C ASN A 428 -17.57 -2.41 10.34
N LEU A 429 -17.23 -1.16 10.62
CA LEU A 429 -17.91 -0.36 11.64
C LEU A 429 -18.89 0.60 10.95
N ASN A 430 -19.91 1.11 11.66
CA ASN A 430 -20.97 1.89 11.02
C ASN A 430 -20.44 3.16 10.32
N HIS A 431 -19.72 3.99 11.05
CA HIS A 431 -19.11 5.21 10.51
C HIS A 431 -18.02 5.76 11.42
N THR A 432 -17.17 6.59 10.85
CA THR A 432 -16.21 7.41 11.61
C THR A 432 -15.93 8.71 10.88
N GLN A 433 -15.44 9.69 11.61
CA GLN A 433 -14.98 10.96 11.06
C GLN A 433 -13.50 11.13 11.34
N VAL A 434 -12.79 11.78 10.42
CA VAL A 434 -11.37 12.08 10.58
C VAL A 434 -11.11 13.51 10.13
N CYS A 435 -10.52 14.33 11.00
CA CYS A 435 -10.04 15.67 10.68
C CYS A 435 -8.52 15.65 10.59
N TYR A 436 -8.01 16.34 9.61
CA TYR A 436 -6.58 16.61 9.47
C TYR A 436 -6.38 18.09 9.18
N VAL A 437 -5.54 18.75 9.99
CA VAL A 437 -5.17 20.16 9.82
C VAL A 437 -3.65 20.25 9.89
N GLY A 438 -3.06 21.02 8.98
CA GLY A 438 -1.62 21.17 8.98
C GLY A 438 -1.12 22.39 8.22
N LEU A 439 0.16 22.66 8.38
CA LEU A 439 0.88 23.73 7.72
C LEU A 439 2.24 23.23 7.25
N THR A 440 2.68 23.80 6.15
CA THR A 440 4.02 23.63 5.60
C THR A 440 4.65 25.00 5.39
N ALA A 441 5.89 25.17 5.82
CA ALA A 441 6.68 26.36 5.57
C ALA A 441 8.03 25.96 4.92
N SER A 442 8.28 26.41 3.68
CA SER A 442 9.47 26.04 2.91
C SER A 442 10.17 27.26 2.28
N PRO A 443 10.76 28.17 3.10
CA PRO A 443 11.51 29.30 2.60
C PRO A 443 12.85 28.86 1.99
N THR A 444 13.43 29.71 1.13
CA THR A 444 14.80 29.59 0.66
C THR A 444 15.66 30.70 1.33
N ILE A 445 16.67 30.31 2.11
CA ILE A 445 17.54 31.23 2.87
C ILE A 445 18.98 31.02 2.40
N GLY A 446 19.31 31.62 1.28
CA GLY A 446 20.63 31.48 0.66
C GLY A 446 20.92 30.03 0.27
N TRP A 447 21.92 29.41 0.89
CA TRP A 447 22.32 28.01 0.68
C TRP A 447 21.52 26.99 1.53
N TRP A 448 20.67 27.47 2.41
CA TRP A 448 19.82 26.67 3.28
C TRP A 448 18.36 26.70 2.81
N HIS A 449 17.77 25.52 2.64
CA HIS A 449 16.39 25.29 2.17
C HIS A 449 15.64 24.45 3.21
N PRO A 450 15.17 25.06 4.31
CA PRO A 450 14.39 24.35 5.32
C PRO A 450 12.96 24.10 4.85
N THR A 451 12.39 22.97 5.27
CA THR A 451 10.95 22.71 5.18
C THR A 451 10.46 22.22 6.53
N LEU A 452 9.55 22.97 7.12
CA LEU A 452 8.85 22.60 8.35
C LEU A 452 7.44 22.18 8.00
N ASP A 453 7.07 20.95 8.37
CA ASP A 453 5.69 20.47 8.34
C ASP A 453 5.21 20.25 9.76
N ALA A 454 3.99 20.72 10.08
CA ALA A 454 3.34 20.48 11.35
C ALA A 454 1.84 20.24 11.13
N GLY A 455 1.30 19.20 11.75
CA GLY A 455 -0.09 18.84 11.57
C GLY A 455 -0.68 18.11 12.76
N MET A 456 -1.99 18.05 12.78
CA MET A 456 -2.78 17.29 13.74
C MET A 456 -3.79 16.42 12.97
N ARG A 457 -3.82 15.15 13.30
CA ARG A 457 -4.86 14.21 12.87
C ARG A 457 -5.71 13.83 14.07
N LYS A 458 -7.03 13.91 13.94
CA LYS A 458 -7.97 13.45 14.95
C LYS A 458 -9.11 12.67 14.29
N GLN A 459 -9.36 11.48 14.78
CA GLN A 459 -10.56 10.71 14.44
C GLN A 459 -11.60 10.82 15.55
N PHE A 460 -12.87 10.63 15.19
CA PHE A 460 -14.02 10.61 16.11
C PHE A 460 -14.67 9.22 16.02
N LEU A 461 -14.09 8.26 16.73
CA LEU A 461 -14.50 6.86 16.73
C LEU A 461 -14.84 6.45 18.16
N THR A 462 -16.04 5.90 18.36
CA THR A 462 -16.49 5.33 19.64
C THR A 462 -17.11 3.97 19.37
N ILE A 463 -16.69 2.94 20.10
CA ILE A 463 -17.20 1.57 19.98
C ILE A 463 -17.46 1.04 21.39
N GLY A 464 -18.68 0.52 21.65
CA GLY A 464 -19.07 -0.02 22.95
C GLY A 464 -18.86 0.97 24.11
N GLY A 465 -19.06 2.27 23.87
CA GLY A 465 -18.85 3.34 24.86
C GLY A 465 -17.39 3.77 25.05
N LYS A 466 -16.43 3.09 24.41
CA LYS A 466 -15.01 3.43 24.47
C LYS A 466 -14.62 4.33 23.31
N ALA A 467 -13.93 5.46 23.62
CA ALA A 467 -13.43 6.40 22.64
C ALA A 467 -12.02 6.05 22.13
N TYR A 468 -11.87 5.98 20.80
CA TYR A 468 -10.60 5.80 20.09
C TYR A 468 -10.25 7.11 19.36
N SER A 469 -10.19 8.22 20.09
CA SER A 469 -10.22 9.58 19.50
C SER A 469 -9.07 10.48 19.96
N LYS A 470 -8.01 9.90 20.58
CA LYS A 470 -6.83 10.68 20.98
C LYS A 470 -6.14 11.25 19.74
N PRO A 471 -5.92 12.59 19.63
CA PRO A 471 -5.28 13.18 18.46
C PRO A 471 -3.80 12.78 18.35
N ILE A 472 -3.28 12.76 17.12
CA ILE A 472 -1.86 12.60 16.80
C ILE A 472 -1.37 13.94 16.26
N PHE A 473 -0.33 14.51 16.88
CA PHE A 473 0.43 15.61 16.30
C PHE A 473 1.62 15.02 15.54
N ILE A 474 1.82 15.48 14.33
CA ILE A 474 2.83 14.99 13.39
C ILE A 474 3.68 16.18 12.98
N GLY A 475 4.98 16.02 12.95
CA GLY A 475 5.88 17.05 12.48
C GLY A 475 7.07 16.49 11.73
N SER A 476 7.61 17.29 10.81
CA SER A 476 8.92 17.06 10.20
C SER A 476 9.66 18.36 10.02
N PHE A 477 10.98 18.32 10.13
CA PHE A 477 11.86 19.43 9.84
C PHE A 477 12.99 18.94 8.94
N ASN A 478 12.84 19.21 7.65
CA ASN A 478 13.75 18.76 6.62
C ASN A 478 14.65 19.94 6.23
N ASN A 479 15.96 19.74 6.23
CA ASN A 479 16.94 20.77 5.95
C ASN A 479 17.83 20.32 4.80
N ALA A 480 17.79 21.04 3.69
CA ALA A 480 18.70 20.83 2.58
C ALA A 480 19.70 22.00 2.50
N PHE A 481 20.98 21.66 2.50
CA PHE A 481 22.09 22.61 2.44
C PHE A 481 22.84 22.45 1.11
N SER A 482 22.82 23.50 0.29
CA SER A 482 23.60 23.58 -0.95
C SER A 482 25.01 24.01 -0.61
N LEU A 483 25.93 23.05 -0.46
CA LEU A 483 27.32 23.30 -0.06
C LEU A 483 28.22 23.63 -1.26
N PRO A 484 29.41 24.23 -1.04
CA PRO A 484 30.40 24.47 -2.09
C PRO A 484 30.75 23.19 -2.87
N CYS A 485 31.25 23.34 -4.09
CA CYS A 485 31.65 22.23 -4.98
C CYS A 485 30.51 21.25 -5.35
N GLY A 486 29.24 21.70 -5.28
CA GLY A 486 28.08 20.91 -5.72
C GLY A 486 27.67 19.77 -4.79
N TRP A 487 28.08 19.82 -3.52
CA TRP A 487 27.54 18.91 -2.50
C TRP A 487 26.17 19.39 -2.01
N THR A 488 25.29 18.45 -1.73
CA THR A 488 24.03 18.69 -1.01
C THR A 488 24.03 17.84 0.23
N LEU A 489 23.90 18.47 1.40
CA LEU A 489 23.69 17.81 2.69
C LEU A 489 22.21 17.94 3.05
N ASN A 490 21.55 16.82 3.40
CA ASN A 490 20.22 16.86 4.00
C ASN A 490 20.30 16.36 5.44
N LEU A 491 19.56 17.03 6.31
CA LEU A 491 19.33 16.65 7.70
C LEU A 491 17.82 16.68 7.93
N ASP A 492 17.24 15.51 8.07
CA ASP A 492 15.79 15.34 8.13
C ASP A 492 15.39 14.80 9.52
N MET A 493 14.42 15.44 10.14
CA MET A 493 13.87 15.07 11.44
C MET A 493 12.37 14.83 11.28
N SER A 494 11.86 13.76 11.88
CA SER A 494 10.44 13.46 11.91
C SER A 494 10.01 13.02 13.30
N TRP A 495 8.77 13.36 13.70
CA TRP A 495 8.20 12.94 14.98
C TRP A 495 6.69 12.88 14.92
N ASN A 496 6.11 12.04 15.77
CA ASN A 496 4.70 12.05 16.09
C ASN A 496 4.47 11.84 17.58
N THR A 497 3.37 12.40 18.09
CA THR A 497 2.91 12.13 19.45
C THR A 497 2.08 10.86 19.50
N GLN A 498 1.84 10.37 20.71
CA GLN A 498 0.91 9.27 20.94
C GLN A 498 -0.52 9.66 20.54
N GLY A 499 -1.23 8.76 19.83
CA GLY A 499 -2.64 8.94 19.50
C GLY A 499 -3.26 7.77 18.72
N HIS A 500 -4.56 7.82 18.47
CA HIS A 500 -5.29 6.75 17.81
C HIS A 500 -5.28 6.89 16.28
N SER A 501 -5.02 5.76 15.61
CA SER A 501 -5.29 5.59 14.18
C SER A 501 -6.02 4.27 13.99
N ALA A 502 -7.27 4.31 13.57
CA ALA A 502 -8.23 3.22 13.69
C ALA A 502 -8.39 2.80 15.18
N LEU A 503 -8.28 1.51 15.51
CA LEU A 503 -8.41 1.01 16.87
C LEU A 503 -7.10 1.13 17.69
N PRO A 504 -5.90 0.87 17.12
CA PRO A 504 -4.68 0.96 17.88
C PRO A 504 -4.34 2.39 18.35
N LEU A 505 -3.82 2.45 19.57
CA LEU A 505 -3.13 3.61 20.11
C LEU A 505 -1.65 3.50 19.77
N TYR A 506 -1.18 4.31 18.83
CA TYR A 506 0.23 4.40 18.47
C TYR A 506 0.98 5.20 19.51
N MET A 507 2.17 4.75 19.88
CA MET A 507 3.05 5.47 20.80
C MET A 507 3.80 6.57 20.09
N ALA A 508 4.33 7.53 20.86
CA ALA A 508 5.18 8.58 20.32
C ALA A 508 6.49 8.00 19.77
N GLN A 509 6.93 8.52 18.62
CA GLN A 509 8.21 8.16 18.02
C GLN A 509 8.79 9.33 17.23
N GLY A 510 10.09 9.25 16.91
CA GLY A 510 10.74 10.22 16.05
C GLY A 510 12.11 9.70 15.61
N GLY A 511 12.61 10.23 14.50
CA GLY A 511 13.89 9.84 13.93
C GLY A 511 14.64 11.00 13.32
N VAL A 512 15.94 10.80 13.10
CA VAL A 512 16.84 11.73 12.44
C VAL A 512 17.59 10.99 11.35
N ASP A 513 17.52 11.52 10.15
CA ASP A 513 18.20 11.03 8.96
C ASP A 513 19.20 12.07 8.46
N VAL A 514 20.32 11.60 7.91
CA VAL A 514 21.32 12.44 7.24
C VAL A 514 21.66 11.86 5.89
N SER A 515 21.82 12.72 4.88
CA SER A 515 22.34 12.28 3.60
C SER A 515 23.25 13.31 2.95
N LEU A 516 24.28 12.83 2.26
CA LEU A 516 25.23 13.62 1.51
C LEU A 516 25.20 13.16 0.06
N ARG A 517 24.96 14.09 -0.85
CA ARG A 517 24.82 13.82 -2.28
C ARG A 517 25.75 14.69 -3.09
N ARG A 518 26.34 14.13 -4.15
CA ARG A 518 27.05 14.87 -5.19
C ARG A 518 26.92 14.21 -6.55
N SER A 519 26.84 15.05 -7.59
CA SER A 519 26.95 14.66 -8.99
C SER A 519 28.36 14.92 -9.51
N PHE A 520 28.88 14.00 -10.34
CA PHE A 520 30.17 14.05 -11.00
C PHE A 520 30.00 13.83 -12.51
N LEU A 521 31.06 14.05 -13.27
CA LEU A 521 31.11 13.79 -14.72
C LEU A 521 29.99 14.50 -15.50
N HIS A 522 29.75 15.77 -15.22
CA HIS A 522 28.65 16.56 -15.80
C HIS A 522 27.28 15.89 -15.57
N ASP A 523 26.97 15.57 -14.30
CA ASP A 523 25.74 14.92 -13.84
C ASP A 523 25.49 13.50 -14.35
N ARG A 524 26.49 12.86 -14.94
CA ARG A 524 26.40 11.47 -15.36
C ARG A 524 26.52 10.49 -14.20
N LEU A 525 27.39 10.76 -13.23
CA LEU A 525 27.58 9.95 -12.04
C LEU A 525 27.00 10.66 -10.82
N ASN A 526 26.04 10.03 -10.13
CA ASN A 526 25.47 10.53 -8.90
C ASN A 526 25.83 9.58 -7.76
N VAL A 527 26.35 10.13 -6.65
CA VAL A 527 26.72 9.38 -5.45
C VAL A 527 25.90 9.92 -4.28
N ILE A 528 25.32 9.02 -3.49
CA ILE A 528 24.57 9.34 -2.28
C ILE A 528 25.09 8.46 -1.16
N LEU A 529 25.45 9.09 -0.04
CA LEU A 529 25.71 8.43 1.24
C LEU A 529 24.60 8.87 2.21
N ALA A 530 23.99 7.92 2.93
CA ALA A 530 22.94 8.25 3.88
C ALA A 530 23.02 7.39 5.14
N GLY A 531 22.57 7.96 6.24
CA GLY A 531 22.31 7.28 7.49
C GLY A 531 20.89 7.60 7.93
N ASN A 532 20.07 6.57 8.09
CA ASN A 532 18.68 6.69 8.51
C ASN A 532 18.55 6.28 9.97
N ASP A 533 17.59 6.91 10.67
CA ASP A 533 17.31 6.67 12.09
C ASP A 533 18.59 6.54 12.93
N LEU A 534 19.44 7.56 12.86
CA LEU A 534 20.79 7.56 13.45
C LEU A 534 20.81 7.14 14.93
N PHE A 535 19.73 7.43 15.66
CA PHE A 535 19.62 7.18 17.10
C PHE A 535 18.80 5.92 17.43
N ALA A 536 18.31 5.16 16.42
CA ALA A 536 17.45 3.98 16.60
C ALA A 536 16.20 4.27 17.46
N THR A 537 15.56 5.40 17.20
CA THR A 537 14.40 5.90 17.98
C THR A 537 13.05 5.68 17.29
N MET A 538 13.05 5.24 16.04
CA MET A 538 11.84 4.87 15.29
C MET A 538 11.33 3.49 15.74
N ARG A 539 10.59 3.47 16.86
CA ARG A 539 10.00 2.25 17.43
C ARG A 539 8.50 2.27 17.22
N ASN A 540 8.00 1.36 16.41
CA ASN A 540 6.57 1.24 16.14
C ASN A 540 5.86 0.44 17.24
N SER A 541 5.56 1.10 18.37
CA SER A 541 4.87 0.49 19.49
C SER A 541 3.38 0.87 19.47
N THR A 542 2.51 -0.10 19.76
CA THR A 542 1.05 0.09 19.73
C THR A 542 0.39 -0.57 20.93
N ARG A 543 -0.79 -0.06 21.31
CA ARG A 543 -1.70 -0.74 22.24
C ARG A 543 -3.09 -0.82 21.62
N LEU A 544 -3.59 -2.01 21.50
CA LEU A 544 -4.94 -2.27 21.01
C LEU A 544 -5.79 -2.84 22.13
N VAL A 545 -6.85 -2.12 22.49
CA VAL A 545 -7.84 -2.61 23.48
C VAL A 545 -9.19 -2.67 22.77
N TYR A 546 -9.64 -3.87 22.49
CA TYR A 546 -10.89 -4.13 21.77
C TYR A 546 -11.58 -5.38 22.33
N GLY A 547 -12.90 -5.34 22.60
CA GLY A 547 -13.62 -6.41 23.24
C GLY A 547 -13.01 -6.79 24.59
N THR A 548 -12.67 -8.04 24.74
CA THR A 548 -12.01 -8.61 25.92
C THR A 548 -10.47 -8.62 25.83
N SER A 549 -9.90 -8.05 24.77
CA SER A 549 -8.45 -8.09 24.51
C SER A 549 -7.79 -6.74 24.78
N ASP A 550 -6.63 -6.75 25.46
CA ASP A 550 -5.72 -5.62 25.64
C ASP A 550 -4.31 -6.07 25.26
N ILE A 551 -3.85 -5.63 24.09
CA ILE A 551 -2.60 -6.07 23.49
C ILE A 551 -1.65 -4.89 23.37
N TYR A 552 -0.53 -4.98 24.05
CA TYR A 552 0.58 -4.05 23.90
C TYR A 552 1.69 -4.70 23.09
N THR A 553 2.09 -4.06 22.01
CA THR A 553 3.20 -4.49 21.15
C THR A 553 4.28 -3.41 21.15
N ARG A 554 5.50 -3.77 21.54
CA ARG A 554 6.71 -2.97 21.33
C ARG A 554 7.50 -3.59 20.19
N LYS A 555 7.71 -2.82 19.11
CA LYS A 555 8.30 -3.32 17.88
C LYS A 555 9.46 -2.44 17.43
N TYR A 556 10.60 -3.06 17.15
CA TYR A 556 11.75 -2.45 16.50
C TYR A 556 12.01 -3.16 15.15
N THR A 557 11.92 -2.42 14.06
CA THR A 557 12.09 -2.94 12.69
C THR A 557 13.36 -2.38 12.06
N ASP A 558 14.50 -2.59 12.66
CA ASP A 558 15.85 -2.35 12.12
C ASP A 558 15.96 -1.11 11.19
N THR A 559 15.40 0.02 11.68
CA THR A 559 15.29 1.27 10.91
C THR A 559 16.63 2.01 10.79
N ARG A 560 17.57 1.76 11.74
CA ARG A 560 18.90 2.36 11.69
C ARG A 560 19.73 1.69 10.58
N MET A 561 20.04 2.46 9.55
CA MET A 561 20.63 1.94 8.33
C MET A 561 21.62 2.92 7.71
N PHE A 562 22.74 2.40 7.21
CA PHE A 562 23.66 3.13 6.34
C PHE A 562 23.42 2.71 4.89
N MET A 563 23.43 3.69 3.99
CA MET A 563 23.20 3.49 2.56
C MET A 563 24.28 4.16 1.73
N CYS A 564 24.75 3.43 0.71
CA CYS A 564 25.58 3.98 -0.35
C CYS A 564 24.90 3.69 -1.70
N SER A 565 24.71 4.72 -2.52
CA SER A 565 24.09 4.58 -3.83
C SER A 565 24.95 5.21 -4.91
N PHE A 566 25.17 4.48 -6.00
CA PHE A 566 25.82 4.93 -7.22
C PHE A 566 24.83 4.87 -8.37
N SER A 567 24.73 5.93 -9.16
CA SER A 567 23.91 5.96 -10.37
C SER A 567 24.68 6.57 -11.52
N TYR A 568 24.91 5.80 -12.57
CA TYR A 568 25.58 6.24 -13.79
C TYR A 568 24.59 6.32 -14.96
N LYS A 569 24.68 7.40 -15.74
CA LYS A 569 23.82 7.69 -16.88
C LYS A 569 24.67 7.91 -18.12
N PHE A 570 24.38 7.16 -19.17
CA PHE A 570 25.00 7.32 -20.49
C PHE A 570 23.92 7.60 -21.52
N ASN A 571 24.07 8.68 -22.30
CA ASN A 571 23.22 9.06 -23.43
C ASN A 571 21.71 8.88 -23.16
N VAL A 572 21.24 9.30 -21.97
CA VAL A 572 19.87 9.05 -21.54
C VAL A 572 18.92 9.98 -22.26
N SER A 573 18.27 9.45 -23.29
CA SER A 573 16.97 9.95 -23.73
C SER A 573 15.92 9.08 -23.03
N ARG A 574 15.27 9.57 -21.96
CA ARG A 574 14.29 8.75 -21.24
C ARG A 574 13.10 8.48 -22.13
N SER A 575 13.02 7.26 -22.66
CA SER A 575 11.78 6.68 -23.14
C SER A 575 11.09 5.99 -21.98
N LYS A 576 9.82 6.29 -21.78
CA LYS A 576 8.96 5.58 -20.82
C LYS A 576 7.67 5.24 -21.52
N TYR A 577 7.05 4.15 -21.11
CA TYR A 577 5.69 3.83 -21.43
C TYR A 577 4.79 5.07 -21.20
N LYS A 578 3.95 5.40 -22.18
CA LYS A 578 3.11 6.61 -22.16
C LYS A 578 1.68 6.32 -21.74
N GLY A 579 1.29 5.05 -21.65
CA GLY A 579 -0.03 4.66 -21.19
C GLY A 579 -0.25 5.07 -19.73
N THR A 580 -1.50 5.31 -19.38
CA THR A 580 -1.93 5.66 -18.00
C THR A 580 -2.38 4.45 -17.20
N GLY A 581 -2.43 3.26 -17.86
CA GLY A 581 -2.93 2.01 -17.27
C GLY A 581 -4.45 1.94 -17.18
N ALA A 582 -4.94 0.73 -16.93
CA ALA A 582 -6.34 0.42 -16.64
C ALA A 582 -6.36 -0.59 -15.48
N GLY A 583 -7.39 -0.57 -14.61
CA GLY A 583 -7.57 -1.55 -13.53
C GLY A 583 -6.51 -1.55 -12.43
N ASN A 584 -5.70 -0.49 -12.29
CA ASN A 584 -4.62 -0.43 -11.32
C ASN A 584 -5.10 -0.67 -9.87
N THR A 585 -6.33 -0.28 -9.56
CA THR A 585 -6.92 -0.46 -8.23
C THR A 585 -7.17 -1.92 -7.92
N GLU A 586 -7.80 -2.63 -8.86
CA GLU A 586 -8.09 -4.06 -8.72
C GLU A 586 -6.80 -4.88 -8.68
N LYS A 587 -5.81 -4.52 -9.51
CA LYS A 587 -4.47 -5.13 -9.47
C LYS A 587 -3.82 -5.05 -8.09
N ASN A 588 -3.92 -3.91 -7.40
CA ASN A 588 -3.36 -3.71 -6.06
C ASN A 588 -4.10 -4.49 -4.96
N ARG A 589 -5.32 -4.95 -5.22
CA ARG A 589 -6.13 -5.77 -4.29
C ARG A 589 -5.85 -7.27 -4.42
N LEU A 590 -5.33 -7.73 -5.58
CA LEU A 590 -4.97 -9.12 -5.87
C LEU A 590 -3.64 -9.50 -5.20
#